data_5cb2c8771837b69aab813d47680264b8
#
_entry.id   5cb2c8771837b69aab813d47680264b8
#
_cell.length_a   1.000
_cell.length_b   1.000
_cell.length_c   1.000
_cell.angle_alpha   90.00
_cell.angle_beta   90.00
_cell.angle_gamma   90.00
#
_symmetry.space_group_name_H-M   'P 1'
#
loop_
_entity.id
_entity.type
_entity.pdbx_description
1 polymer ?
#
loop_
_entity_poly.entity_id
_entity_poly.type
_entity_poly.pdbx_seq_one_letter_code
_entity_poly.pdbx_strand_id
1 'polypeptide(L)'
;MTAPRRHVQVAIVGAGPAGLVLANVLHRAGVSVEVRERAGRAEVEQQARAGLIEHRVVEYLREHGLADRLLAEGGRHEWCEFVCLGERIRIPYGDLSGGAGHWVYPQQFLVRDLIASFEQSGGVVRFDCPVLDVDTSGPRPLVRCPDDVLEAEHVVGCDGPRSTVAQAFPAEADGAVERRYPYDWLTVLAEVDRPVDGIRYALHEAGFAGMMPRTPRLARFYLQVPPEADLTDWTEPRIREQLSLRLRLEAGDPVLGAVTEVGMLRLRGRVREHVRAGRLLLAGDAAHVLTPSGAKGLNLAVADVADLADTLLRCHRDGGEGGEGGRDGGDGGEGGRDGGEEALEEYDRRRHQAAWTTQEFSDRLLDLLHLPSGDAAESAFGLRLRRERIAHLAAPGPEGEVFARSYGGAGRLHPAPLPVA
;
A
#
# COMPACT_ATOMS: atom_id res chain seq x y z
N MET A 1 33.55 -24.40 -0.66
CA MET A 1 32.31 -25.21 -0.64
C MET A 1 31.20 -24.36 -1.23
N THR A 2 30.59 -24.77 -2.33
CA THR A 2 29.44 -24.06 -2.90
C THR A 2 28.27 -24.19 -1.92
N ALA A 3 27.64 -23.08 -1.52
CA ALA A 3 26.44 -23.09 -0.67
C ALA A 3 25.36 -23.99 -1.30
N PRO A 4 24.59 -24.75 -0.50
CA PRO A 4 23.53 -25.60 -1.02
C PRO A 4 22.52 -24.76 -1.78
N ARG A 5 22.30 -25.08 -3.05
CA ARG A 5 21.24 -24.45 -3.84
C ARG A 5 19.90 -25.10 -3.47
N ARG A 6 18.98 -24.26 -3.03
CA ARG A 6 17.57 -24.63 -2.85
C ARG A 6 16.77 -24.08 -4.02
N HIS A 7 15.68 -24.72 -4.36
CA HIS A 7 14.79 -24.31 -5.44
C HIS A 7 13.37 -24.08 -4.91
N VAL A 8 12.74 -23.02 -5.40
CA VAL A 8 11.32 -22.72 -5.20
C VAL A 8 10.70 -22.22 -6.50
N GLN A 9 9.38 -22.29 -6.61
CA GLN A 9 8.70 -21.71 -7.76
C GLN A 9 8.68 -20.17 -7.67
N VAL A 10 8.42 -19.63 -6.48
CA VAL A 10 8.39 -18.18 -6.28
C VAL A 10 9.24 -17.78 -5.07
N ALA A 11 10.25 -16.97 -5.31
CA ALA A 11 11.01 -16.28 -4.26
C ALA A 11 10.42 -14.87 -4.07
N ILE A 12 10.03 -14.54 -2.84
CA ILE A 12 9.50 -13.22 -2.49
C ILE A 12 10.54 -12.47 -1.65
N VAL A 13 10.91 -11.27 -2.09
CA VAL A 13 11.84 -10.41 -1.36
C VAL A 13 11.06 -9.31 -0.66
N GLY A 14 11.07 -9.34 0.68
CA GLY A 14 10.36 -8.43 1.57
C GLY A 14 9.15 -9.06 2.27
N ALA A 15 9.14 -9.03 3.61
CA ALA A 15 8.04 -9.47 4.47
C ALA A 15 7.11 -8.33 4.89
N GLY A 16 6.89 -7.36 4.01
CA GLY A 16 5.82 -6.36 4.15
C GLY A 16 4.44 -6.96 3.83
N PRO A 17 3.35 -6.19 4.00
CA PRO A 17 1.99 -6.68 3.74
C PRO A 17 1.82 -7.31 2.36
N ALA A 18 2.36 -6.69 1.30
CA ALA A 18 2.29 -7.23 -0.06
C ALA A 18 2.93 -8.61 -0.16
N GLY A 19 4.20 -8.74 0.25
CA GLY A 19 4.93 -10.01 0.16
C GLY A 19 4.27 -11.12 0.98
N LEU A 20 3.78 -10.81 2.18
CA LEU A 20 3.12 -11.78 3.05
C LEU A 20 1.73 -12.20 2.55
N VAL A 21 0.95 -11.28 1.96
CA VAL A 21 -0.33 -11.62 1.31
C VAL A 21 -0.07 -12.56 0.14
N LEU A 22 0.87 -12.19 -0.75
CA LEU A 22 1.24 -13.03 -1.89
C LEU A 22 1.69 -14.42 -1.45
N ALA A 23 2.58 -14.48 -0.44
CA ALA A 23 3.09 -15.73 0.10
C ALA A 23 1.98 -16.65 0.61
N ASN A 24 1.03 -16.11 1.40
CA ASN A 24 -0.10 -16.86 1.92
C ASN A 24 -1.00 -17.41 0.79
N VAL A 25 -1.32 -16.58 -0.19
CA VAL A 25 -2.23 -16.96 -1.28
C VAL A 25 -1.61 -18.04 -2.16
N LEU A 26 -0.36 -17.86 -2.60
CA LEU A 26 0.33 -18.81 -3.46
C LEU A 26 0.61 -20.14 -2.73
N HIS A 27 1.06 -20.07 -1.48
CA HIS A 27 1.36 -21.28 -0.68
C HIS A 27 0.12 -22.14 -0.46
N ARG A 28 -1.01 -21.54 -0.11
CA ARG A 28 -2.29 -22.25 0.05
C ARG A 28 -2.80 -22.86 -1.25
N ALA A 29 -2.40 -22.30 -2.40
CA ALA A 29 -2.69 -22.87 -3.72
C ALA A 29 -1.68 -23.96 -4.16
N GLY A 30 -0.74 -24.37 -3.27
CA GLY A 30 0.23 -25.43 -3.55
C GLY A 30 1.50 -24.98 -4.26
N VAL A 31 1.72 -23.70 -4.47
CA VAL A 31 2.96 -23.16 -5.05
C VAL A 31 4.05 -23.13 -3.98
N SER A 32 5.25 -23.62 -4.31
CA SER A 32 6.40 -23.56 -3.40
C SER A 32 6.93 -22.12 -3.32
N VAL A 33 6.83 -21.53 -2.12
CA VAL A 33 7.18 -20.13 -1.87
C VAL A 33 8.15 -20.01 -0.71
N GLU A 34 9.15 -19.14 -0.82
CA GLU A 34 9.99 -18.71 0.29
C GLU A 34 10.09 -17.17 0.32
N VAL A 35 9.93 -16.58 1.53
CA VAL A 35 10.05 -15.13 1.76
C VAL A 35 11.42 -14.82 2.36
N ARG A 36 12.13 -13.83 1.80
CA ARG A 36 13.39 -13.28 2.30
C ARG A 36 13.16 -11.87 2.84
N GLU A 37 13.56 -11.65 4.09
CA GLU A 37 13.42 -10.34 4.75
C GLU A 37 14.75 -9.95 5.40
N ARG A 38 15.18 -8.72 5.11
CA ARG A 38 16.46 -8.19 5.64
C ARG A 38 16.42 -7.88 7.12
N ALA A 39 15.26 -7.48 7.63
CA ALA A 39 15.06 -7.11 9.02
C ALA A 39 14.79 -8.34 9.88
N GLY A 40 15.08 -8.24 11.18
CA GLY A 40 14.69 -9.26 12.14
C GLY A 40 13.18 -9.29 12.36
N ARG A 41 12.66 -10.46 12.76
CA ARG A 41 11.23 -10.66 13.02
C ARG A 41 10.63 -9.58 13.92
N ALA A 42 11.28 -9.28 15.04
CA ALA A 42 10.79 -8.31 16.00
C ALA A 42 10.66 -6.90 15.40
N GLU A 43 11.58 -6.50 14.54
CA GLU A 43 11.54 -5.21 13.84
C GLU A 43 10.36 -5.17 12.87
N VAL A 44 10.17 -6.20 12.05
CA VAL A 44 9.06 -6.30 11.10
C VAL A 44 7.70 -6.24 11.82
N GLU A 45 7.56 -6.99 12.91
CA GLU A 45 6.32 -7.09 13.69
C GLU A 45 6.00 -5.83 14.53
N GLN A 46 6.98 -4.97 14.77
CA GLN A 46 6.80 -3.75 15.57
C GLN A 46 6.71 -2.49 14.71
N GLN A 47 7.07 -2.56 13.43
CA GLN A 47 7.10 -1.38 12.57
C GLN A 47 5.71 -0.76 12.41
N ALA A 48 5.49 0.35 13.12
CA ALA A 48 4.24 1.09 13.07
C ALA A 48 4.14 1.88 11.75
N ARG A 49 3.21 1.48 10.87
CA ARG A 49 2.85 2.21 9.65
C ARG A 49 1.35 2.51 9.61
N ALA A 50 0.88 3.08 8.50
CA ALA A 50 -0.55 3.32 8.30
C ALA A 50 -1.37 2.04 8.54
N GLY A 51 -2.63 2.19 8.89
CA GLY A 51 -3.53 1.08 9.21
C GLY A 51 -4.94 1.34 8.71
N LEU A 52 -5.08 2.05 7.60
CA LEU A 52 -6.37 2.30 6.95
C LEU A 52 -6.49 1.37 5.74
N ILE A 53 -7.39 0.41 5.82
CA ILE A 53 -7.56 -0.67 4.84
C ILE A 53 -8.89 -0.47 4.12
N GLU A 54 -8.86 -0.45 2.78
CA GLU A 54 -10.04 -0.30 1.94
C GLU A 54 -10.95 -1.54 1.99
N HIS A 55 -12.23 -1.31 1.81
CA HIS A 55 -13.24 -2.36 1.79
C HIS A 55 -12.87 -3.55 0.89
N ARG A 56 -12.48 -3.30 -0.36
CA ARG A 56 -12.10 -4.35 -1.33
C ARG A 56 -10.90 -5.18 -0.90
N VAL A 57 -9.95 -4.57 -0.16
CA VAL A 57 -8.79 -5.28 0.39
C VAL A 57 -9.21 -6.19 1.54
N VAL A 58 -10.07 -5.69 2.42
CA VAL A 58 -10.62 -6.50 3.53
C VAL A 58 -11.40 -7.70 2.99
N GLU A 59 -12.23 -7.50 1.96
CA GLU A 59 -12.96 -8.59 1.32
C GLU A 59 -12.01 -9.62 0.69
N TYR A 60 -10.96 -9.18 -0.01
CA TYR A 60 -9.95 -10.07 -0.55
C TYR A 60 -9.25 -10.89 0.55
N LEU A 61 -8.82 -10.23 1.63
CA LEU A 61 -8.21 -10.93 2.76
C LEU A 61 -9.19 -11.92 3.42
N ARG A 62 -10.47 -11.56 3.54
CA ARG A 62 -11.53 -12.43 4.07
C ARG A 62 -11.75 -13.67 3.20
N GLU A 63 -11.82 -13.50 1.88
CA GLU A 63 -11.98 -14.60 0.92
C GLU A 63 -10.82 -15.60 1.01
N HIS A 64 -9.62 -15.15 1.42
CA HIS A 64 -8.46 -15.99 1.62
C HIS A 64 -8.23 -16.43 3.08
N GLY A 65 -9.18 -16.17 4.00
CA GLY A 65 -9.06 -16.53 5.41
C GLY A 65 -7.89 -15.82 6.13
N LEU A 66 -7.63 -14.56 5.78
CA LEU A 66 -6.53 -13.74 6.31
C LEU A 66 -7.04 -12.50 7.07
N ALA A 67 -8.36 -12.42 7.36
CA ALA A 67 -8.97 -11.22 7.93
C ALA A 67 -9.65 -11.44 9.29
N ASP A 68 -9.55 -12.61 9.91
CA ASP A 68 -10.34 -12.96 11.10
C ASP A 68 -10.18 -11.94 12.24
N ARG A 69 -8.95 -11.64 12.62
CA ARG A 69 -8.66 -10.68 13.68
C ARG A 69 -8.94 -9.24 13.24
N LEU A 70 -8.67 -8.91 11.98
CA LEU A 70 -9.01 -7.59 11.42
C LEU A 70 -10.51 -7.32 11.52
N LEU A 71 -11.35 -8.29 11.18
CA LEU A 71 -12.81 -8.18 11.26
C LEU A 71 -13.33 -8.13 12.70
N ALA A 72 -12.65 -8.80 13.63
CA ALA A 72 -13.02 -8.83 15.04
C ALA A 72 -12.62 -7.56 15.82
N GLU A 73 -11.44 -7.00 15.52
CA GLU A 73 -10.84 -5.91 16.31
C GLU A 73 -10.74 -4.58 15.54
N GLY A 74 -10.85 -4.59 14.20
CA GLY A 74 -10.75 -3.40 13.37
C GLY A 74 -11.95 -2.47 13.50
N GLY A 75 -11.69 -1.16 13.55
CA GLY A 75 -12.74 -0.14 13.54
C GLY A 75 -13.17 0.19 12.12
N ARG A 76 -14.46 0.08 11.80
CA ARG A 76 -15.01 0.46 10.49
C ARG A 76 -15.38 1.94 10.47
N HIS A 77 -14.97 2.64 9.40
CA HIS A 77 -15.28 4.04 9.15
C HIS A 77 -15.88 4.22 7.75
N GLU A 78 -16.92 5.03 7.65
CA GLU A 78 -17.70 5.23 6.42
C GLU A 78 -17.83 6.71 6.04
N TRP A 79 -17.13 7.60 6.77
CA TRP A 79 -17.13 9.03 6.51
C TRP A 79 -15.78 9.67 6.82
N CYS A 80 -15.51 10.78 6.18
CA CYS A 80 -14.44 11.68 6.57
C CYS A 80 -14.98 13.11 6.69
N GLU A 81 -14.27 13.96 7.42
CA GLU A 81 -14.67 15.33 7.69
C GLU A 81 -13.60 16.29 7.16
N PHE A 82 -14.05 17.31 6.46
CA PHE A 82 -13.22 18.43 6.07
C PHE A 82 -13.60 19.66 6.88
N VAL A 83 -12.60 20.32 7.46
CA VAL A 83 -12.74 21.61 8.13
C VAL A 83 -12.17 22.68 7.21
N CYS A 84 -13.01 23.61 6.75
CA CYS A 84 -12.60 24.68 5.84
C CYS A 84 -13.38 25.95 6.15
N LEU A 85 -12.70 27.09 6.30
CA LEU A 85 -13.31 28.39 6.64
C LEU A 85 -14.20 28.37 7.90
N GLY A 86 -13.91 27.47 8.84
CA GLY A 86 -14.70 27.31 10.07
C GLY A 86 -15.91 26.40 9.94
N GLU A 87 -16.23 25.91 8.74
CA GLU A 87 -17.29 24.95 8.52
C GLU A 87 -16.73 23.52 8.58
N ARG A 88 -17.53 22.59 9.10
CA ARG A 88 -17.27 21.14 9.10
C ARG A 88 -18.18 20.50 8.06
N ILE A 89 -17.57 19.92 7.04
CA ILE A 89 -18.27 19.27 5.94
C ILE A 89 -17.94 17.77 6.00
N ARG A 90 -18.93 16.97 6.29
CA ARG A 90 -18.80 15.52 6.33
C ARG A 90 -19.10 14.91 4.96
N ILE A 91 -18.20 14.07 4.46
CA ILE A 91 -18.41 13.27 3.27
C ILE A 91 -18.77 11.84 3.70
N PRO A 92 -20.02 11.39 3.54
CA PRO A 92 -20.46 10.04 3.88
C PRO A 92 -20.09 9.07 2.75
N TYR A 93 -18.81 8.82 2.56
CA TYR A 93 -18.33 8.03 1.42
C TYR A 93 -18.85 6.58 1.44
N GLY A 94 -19.20 6.03 2.60
CA GLY A 94 -19.87 4.74 2.68
C GLY A 94 -21.23 4.75 1.98
N ASP A 95 -22.08 5.72 2.29
CA ASP A 95 -23.39 5.87 1.67
C ASP A 95 -23.27 6.13 0.16
N LEU A 96 -22.39 7.06 -0.22
CA LEU A 96 -22.19 7.45 -1.61
C LEU A 96 -21.55 6.35 -2.48
N SER A 97 -20.87 5.37 -1.88
CA SER A 97 -20.21 4.26 -2.60
C SER A 97 -21.00 2.95 -2.57
N GLY A 98 -22.17 2.92 -1.93
CA GLY A 98 -22.96 1.71 -1.77
C GLY A 98 -22.46 0.77 -0.66
N GLY A 99 -21.87 1.33 0.41
CA GLY A 99 -21.47 0.61 1.60
C GLY A 99 -19.95 0.34 1.72
N ALA A 100 -19.11 0.86 0.80
CA ALA A 100 -17.67 0.71 0.94
C ALA A 100 -17.13 1.61 2.04
N GLY A 101 -16.46 1.01 3.02
CA GLY A 101 -15.85 1.71 4.15
C GLY A 101 -14.39 1.34 4.34
N HIS A 102 -13.66 2.18 5.07
CA HIS A 102 -12.33 1.82 5.53
C HIS A 102 -12.39 1.06 6.86
N TRP A 103 -11.38 0.23 7.05
CA TRP A 103 -11.11 -0.41 8.33
C TRP A 103 -9.84 0.17 8.93
N VAL A 104 -9.91 0.62 10.17
CA VAL A 104 -8.74 1.03 10.95
C VAL A 104 -8.22 -0.21 11.66
N TYR A 105 -7.11 -0.72 11.18
CA TYR A 105 -6.40 -1.85 11.76
C TYR A 105 -4.90 -1.61 11.64
N PRO A 106 -4.15 -1.49 12.76
CA PRO A 106 -2.73 -1.18 12.69
C PRO A 106 -1.97 -2.17 11.80
N GLN A 107 -1.19 -1.64 10.85
CA GLN A 107 -0.48 -2.48 9.88
C GLN A 107 0.41 -3.53 10.53
N GLN A 108 1.03 -3.22 11.66
CA GLN A 108 1.85 -4.17 12.40
C GLN A 108 1.05 -5.38 12.92
N PHE A 109 -0.25 -5.23 13.20
CA PHE A 109 -1.10 -6.36 13.57
C PHE A 109 -1.41 -7.22 12.35
N LEU A 110 -1.76 -6.60 11.22
CA LEU A 110 -1.95 -7.33 9.96
C LEU A 110 -0.69 -8.12 9.58
N VAL A 111 0.49 -7.53 9.71
CA VAL A 111 1.76 -8.21 9.41
C VAL A 111 1.98 -9.43 10.32
N ARG A 112 1.74 -9.30 11.63
CA ARG A 112 1.83 -10.42 12.58
C ARG A 112 0.86 -11.54 12.22
N ASP A 113 -0.38 -11.19 11.89
CA ASP A 113 -1.41 -12.17 11.54
C ASP A 113 -1.03 -12.91 10.25
N LEU A 114 -0.50 -12.20 9.25
CA LEU A 114 -0.04 -12.79 7.98
C LEU A 114 1.18 -13.70 8.16
N ILE A 115 2.17 -13.31 8.99
CA ILE A 115 3.32 -14.15 9.32
C ILE A 115 2.84 -15.42 10.02
N ALA A 116 2.02 -15.28 11.05
CA ALA A 116 1.50 -16.43 11.80
C ALA A 116 0.72 -17.39 10.91
N SER A 117 -0.15 -16.88 10.04
CA SER A 117 -0.91 -17.67 9.08
C SER A 117 -0.02 -18.43 8.10
N PHE A 118 1.02 -17.78 7.56
CA PHE A 118 1.93 -18.39 6.59
C PHE A 118 2.77 -19.51 7.23
N GLU A 119 3.33 -19.26 8.41
CA GLU A 119 4.11 -20.26 9.13
C GLU A 119 3.28 -21.45 9.63
N GLN A 120 2.04 -21.21 10.11
CA GLN A 120 1.12 -22.27 10.51
C GLN A 120 0.73 -23.18 9.35
N SER A 121 0.72 -22.68 8.13
CA SER A 121 0.50 -23.49 6.92
C SER A 121 1.76 -24.20 6.42
N GLY A 122 2.91 -24.04 7.09
CA GLY A 122 4.19 -24.64 6.70
C GLY A 122 5.07 -23.76 5.80
N GLY A 123 4.66 -22.50 5.57
CA GLY A 123 5.45 -21.51 4.82
C GLY A 123 6.72 -21.07 5.56
N VAL A 124 7.70 -20.59 4.83
CA VAL A 124 9.02 -20.20 5.36
C VAL A 124 9.28 -18.72 5.13
N VAL A 125 9.45 -17.95 6.22
CA VAL A 125 10.00 -16.60 6.20
C VAL A 125 11.43 -16.63 6.76
N ARG A 126 12.39 -16.18 5.97
CA ARG A 126 13.79 -16.02 6.40
C ARG A 126 14.02 -14.56 6.79
N PHE A 127 13.94 -14.30 8.09
CA PHE A 127 14.33 -13.00 8.66
C PHE A 127 15.85 -12.89 8.77
N ASP A 128 16.36 -11.68 9.00
CA ASP A 128 17.80 -11.38 9.06
C ASP A 128 18.56 -11.89 7.83
N CYS A 129 17.87 -11.91 6.67
CA CYS A 129 18.37 -12.48 5.43
C CYS A 129 18.28 -11.44 4.30
N PRO A 130 19.18 -10.46 4.28
CA PRO A 130 19.20 -9.45 3.22
C PRO A 130 19.53 -10.09 1.88
N VAL A 131 18.71 -9.80 0.87
CA VAL A 131 19.06 -10.12 -0.52
C VAL A 131 20.09 -9.10 -0.99
N LEU A 132 21.27 -9.59 -1.38
CA LEU A 132 22.40 -8.79 -1.82
C LEU A 132 22.33 -8.49 -3.33
N ASP A 133 21.87 -9.48 -4.10
CA ASP A 133 21.83 -9.42 -5.54
C ASP A 133 20.83 -10.45 -6.09
N VAL A 134 20.32 -10.22 -7.30
CA VAL A 134 19.52 -11.17 -8.09
C VAL A 134 20.18 -11.37 -9.45
N ASP A 135 20.77 -12.53 -9.63
CA ASP A 135 21.49 -12.91 -10.85
C ASP A 135 20.52 -13.52 -11.87
N THR A 136 20.35 -12.87 -13.01
CA THR A 136 19.46 -13.28 -14.10
C THR A 136 20.23 -13.81 -15.32
N SER A 137 21.52 -14.06 -15.22
CA SER A 137 22.35 -14.54 -16.33
C SER A 137 22.04 -15.96 -16.78
N GLY A 138 21.40 -16.75 -15.89
CA GLY A 138 20.98 -18.12 -16.16
C GLY A 138 19.51 -18.25 -16.60
N PRO A 139 19.04 -19.48 -16.87
CA PRO A 139 17.65 -19.73 -17.26
C PRO A 139 16.65 -19.47 -16.13
N ARG A 140 17.09 -19.49 -14.89
CA ARG A 140 16.32 -19.13 -13.70
C ARG A 140 17.09 -18.13 -12.86
N PRO A 141 16.41 -17.13 -12.28
CA PRO A 141 17.04 -16.17 -11.39
C PRO A 141 17.56 -16.83 -10.12
N LEU A 142 18.70 -16.32 -9.66
CA LEU A 142 19.34 -16.73 -8.41
C LEU A 142 19.30 -15.57 -7.41
N VAL A 143 18.59 -15.72 -6.32
CA VAL A 143 18.53 -14.76 -5.22
C VAL A 143 19.71 -15.04 -4.28
N ARG A 144 20.66 -14.11 -4.19
CA ARG A 144 21.88 -14.23 -3.39
C ARG A 144 21.71 -13.59 -2.03
N CYS A 145 21.91 -14.36 -0.99
CA CYS A 145 22.00 -13.88 0.39
C CYS A 145 23.41 -14.14 0.95
N PRO A 146 23.78 -13.58 2.13
CA PRO A 146 25.12 -13.79 2.70
C PRO A 146 25.51 -15.27 2.83
N ASP A 147 24.59 -16.13 3.25
CA ASP A 147 24.87 -17.50 3.63
C ASP A 147 24.32 -18.56 2.68
N ASP A 148 23.44 -18.19 1.72
CA ASP A 148 22.86 -19.14 0.79
C ASP A 148 22.44 -18.49 -0.55
N VAL A 149 22.08 -19.37 -1.50
CA VAL A 149 21.56 -18.98 -2.82
C VAL A 149 20.25 -19.73 -3.05
N LEU A 150 19.19 -18.97 -3.37
CA LEU A 150 17.88 -19.50 -3.70
C LEU A 150 17.64 -19.38 -5.22
N GLU A 151 17.45 -20.51 -5.89
CA GLU A 151 17.02 -20.55 -7.29
C GLU A 151 15.48 -20.48 -7.34
N ALA A 152 14.91 -19.66 -8.23
CA ALA A 152 13.47 -19.53 -8.35
C ALA A 152 13.01 -19.53 -9.81
N GLU A 153 11.77 -19.92 -10.05
CA GLU A 153 11.15 -19.72 -11.38
C GLU A 153 10.80 -18.26 -11.58
N HIS A 154 10.27 -17.61 -10.54
CA HIS A 154 10.00 -16.17 -10.51
C HIS A 154 10.53 -15.54 -9.23
N VAL A 155 10.98 -14.30 -9.30
CA VAL A 155 11.38 -13.48 -8.15
C VAL A 155 10.47 -12.26 -8.06
N VAL A 156 9.83 -12.07 -6.91
CA VAL A 156 8.91 -10.95 -6.68
C VAL A 156 9.50 -9.99 -5.65
N GLY A 157 9.79 -8.76 -6.08
CA GLY A 157 10.24 -7.66 -5.23
C GLY A 157 9.05 -7.00 -4.53
N CYS A 158 8.95 -7.20 -3.22
CA CYS A 158 8.06 -6.52 -2.28
C CYS A 158 8.88 -5.79 -1.20
N ASP A 159 10.13 -5.43 -1.52
CA ASP A 159 11.20 -4.98 -0.62
C ASP A 159 11.29 -3.44 -0.50
N GLY A 160 10.22 -2.77 -0.93
CA GLY A 160 10.05 -1.35 -0.72
C GLY A 160 10.75 -0.45 -1.75
N PRO A 161 10.82 0.86 -1.49
CA PRO A 161 11.19 1.86 -2.52
C PRO A 161 12.66 1.80 -2.96
N ARG A 162 13.49 1.03 -2.27
CA ARG A 162 14.91 0.78 -2.62
C ARG A 162 15.11 -0.69 -2.99
N SER A 163 14.19 -1.23 -3.76
CA SER A 163 14.12 -2.64 -4.12
C SER A 163 15.42 -3.15 -4.76
N THR A 164 15.97 -4.21 -4.19
CA THR A 164 17.11 -4.96 -4.77
C THR A 164 16.69 -5.70 -6.02
N VAL A 165 15.44 -6.22 -6.06
CA VAL A 165 14.91 -6.89 -7.26
C VAL A 165 14.78 -5.91 -8.42
N ALA A 166 14.33 -4.69 -8.16
CA ALA A 166 14.24 -3.66 -9.18
C ALA A 166 15.60 -3.23 -9.73
N GLN A 167 16.66 -3.28 -8.92
CA GLN A 167 18.02 -2.98 -9.38
C GLN A 167 18.59 -4.05 -10.32
N ALA A 168 18.00 -5.24 -10.33
CA ALA A 168 18.36 -6.31 -11.26
C ALA A 168 17.61 -6.24 -12.59
N PHE A 169 16.74 -5.24 -12.79
CA PHE A 169 16.09 -5.02 -14.08
C PHE A 169 17.13 -4.58 -15.13
N PRO A 170 17.01 -5.03 -16.38
CA PRO A 170 17.85 -4.52 -17.45
C PRO A 170 17.61 -3.01 -17.64
N ALA A 171 18.60 -2.30 -18.14
CA ALA A 171 18.58 -0.84 -18.26
C ALA A 171 17.37 -0.31 -19.09
N GLU A 172 16.92 -1.08 -20.03
CA GLU A 172 15.77 -0.76 -20.91
C GLU A 172 14.43 -0.80 -20.14
N ALA A 173 14.36 -1.58 -19.06
CA ALA A 173 13.18 -1.72 -18.21
C ALA A 173 13.32 -0.99 -16.86
N ASP A 174 14.49 -0.41 -16.56
CA ASP A 174 14.74 0.32 -15.29
C ASP A 174 14.39 1.82 -15.43
N GLY A 175 13.11 2.11 -15.70
CA GLY A 175 12.56 3.46 -15.78
C GLY A 175 11.63 3.76 -14.62
N ALA A 176 11.63 5.01 -14.12
CA ALA A 176 10.63 5.50 -13.17
C ALA A 176 10.43 7.00 -13.31
N VAL A 177 9.18 7.43 -13.20
CA VAL A 177 8.82 8.85 -13.11
C VAL A 177 8.65 9.21 -11.63
N GLU A 178 9.30 10.27 -11.19
CA GLU A 178 9.25 10.72 -9.79
C GLU A 178 8.83 12.20 -9.71
N ARG A 179 7.98 12.51 -8.74
CA ARG A 179 7.57 13.86 -8.37
C ARG A 179 7.85 14.10 -6.88
N ARG A 180 8.48 15.23 -6.56
CA ARG A 180 8.55 15.77 -5.20
C ARG A 180 7.55 16.89 -5.05
N TYR A 181 6.87 16.93 -3.89
CA TYR A 181 5.90 17.97 -3.60
C TYR A 181 6.57 19.17 -2.92
N PRO A 182 6.02 20.39 -3.09
CA PRO A 182 6.60 21.61 -2.52
C PRO A 182 6.25 21.78 -1.02
N TYR A 183 5.93 20.72 -0.33
CA TYR A 183 5.62 20.64 1.11
C TYR A 183 5.86 19.22 1.62
N ASP A 184 6.09 19.13 2.92
CA ASP A 184 6.22 17.87 3.65
C ASP A 184 5.17 17.80 4.76
N TRP A 185 5.06 16.65 5.41
CA TRP A 185 4.20 16.47 6.56
C TRP A 185 5.00 16.12 7.82
N LEU A 186 4.84 16.94 8.86
CA LEU A 186 5.17 16.52 10.21
C LEU A 186 4.13 15.51 10.66
N THR A 187 4.58 14.35 11.12
CA THR A 187 3.71 13.30 11.68
C THR A 187 3.84 13.25 13.18
N VAL A 188 2.72 13.21 13.88
CA VAL A 188 2.68 13.17 15.34
C VAL A 188 1.79 12.01 15.78
N LEU A 189 2.30 11.11 16.60
CA LEU A 189 1.49 10.12 17.29
C LEU A 189 1.32 10.58 18.73
N ALA A 190 0.08 10.67 19.17
CA ALA A 190 -0.21 11.13 20.53
C ALA A 190 -1.39 10.38 21.14
N GLU A 191 -1.39 10.33 22.47
CA GLU A 191 -2.53 9.87 23.23
C GLU A 191 -3.71 10.83 23.04
N VAL A 192 -4.92 10.29 23.18
CA VAL A 192 -6.18 11.05 23.18
C VAL A 192 -7.06 10.61 24.33
N ASP A 193 -7.81 11.55 24.92
CA ASP A 193 -8.71 11.31 26.05
C ASP A 193 -9.94 10.48 25.66
N ARG A 194 -10.31 10.49 24.38
CA ARG A 194 -11.42 9.74 23.79
C ARG A 194 -11.09 9.28 22.37
N PRO A 195 -11.74 8.25 21.86
CA PRO A 195 -11.53 7.78 20.50
C PRO A 195 -11.78 8.88 19.45
N VAL A 196 -11.00 8.85 18.37
CA VAL A 196 -11.24 9.65 17.17
C VAL A 196 -12.20 8.88 16.27
N ASP A 197 -13.39 9.45 16.03
CA ASP A 197 -14.50 8.75 15.35
C ASP A 197 -14.44 8.82 13.81
N GLY A 198 -13.39 9.37 13.25
CA GLY A 198 -13.26 9.49 11.79
C GLY A 198 -11.99 10.21 11.39
N ILE A 199 -11.81 10.32 10.07
CA ILE A 199 -10.67 11.04 9.51
C ILE A 199 -11.08 12.50 9.36
N ARG A 200 -10.28 13.41 9.93
CA ARG A 200 -10.46 14.85 9.76
C ARG A 200 -9.32 15.45 8.96
N TYR A 201 -9.66 16.20 7.94
CA TYR A 201 -8.79 17.02 7.13
C TYR A 201 -9.12 18.49 7.36
N ALA A 202 -8.18 19.30 7.82
CA ALA A 202 -8.39 20.71 8.06
C ALA A 202 -7.55 21.56 7.10
N LEU A 203 -8.22 22.43 6.37
CA LEU A 203 -7.64 23.40 5.45
C LEU A 203 -7.61 24.76 6.15
N HIS A 204 -6.41 25.26 6.40
CA HIS A 204 -6.19 26.51 7.13
C HIS A 204 -5.18 27.37 6.37
N GLU A 205 -5.22 28.69 6.55
CA GLU A 205 -4.25 29.63 5.94
C GLU A 205 -2.80 29.31 6.31
N ALA A 206 -2.58 28.79 7.54
CA ALA A 206 -1.28 28.32 7.99
C ALA A 206 -0.88 26.94 7.43
N GLY A 207 -1.69 26.35 6.55
CA GLY A 207 -1.47 25.06 5.92
C GLY A 207 -2.37 23.95 6.45
N PHE A 208 -2.31 22.80 5.81
CA PHE A 208 -3.07 21.60 6.12
C PHE A 208 -2.75 21.04 7.51
N ALA A 209 -3.77 20.49 8.17
CA ALA A 209 -3.63 19.56 9.29
C ALA A 209 -4.58 18.37 9.13
N GLY A 210 -4.16 17.21 9.62
CA GLY A 210 -4.97 15.98 9.62
C GLY A 210 -5.03 15.33 10.98
N MET A 211 -6.15 14.65 11.28
CA MET A 211 -6.32 13.82 12.46
C MET A 211 -6.94 12.49 12.04
N MET A 212 -6.30 11.39 12.42
CA MET A 212 -6.71 10.04 12.03
C MET A 212 -6.71 9.10 13.21
N PRO A 213 -7.72 8.23 13.35
CA PRO A 213 -7.76 7.20 14.39
C PRO A 213 -6.61 6.19 14.21
N ARG A 214 -6.09 5.68 15.32
CA ARG A 214 -5.11 4.56 15.35
C ARG A 214 -5.58 3.44 16.27
N THR A 215 -5.88 3.78 17.49
CA THR A 215 -6.49 2.92 18.51
C THR A 215 -7.47 3.79 19.32
N PRO A 216 -8.28 3.22 20.21
CA PRO A 216 -9.17 4.03 21.06
C PRO A 216 -8.47 5.10 21.91
N ARG A 217 -7.15 4.96 22.12
CA ARG A 217 -6.35 5.89 22.94
C ARG A 217 -5.22 6.59 22.21
N LEU A 218 -5.01 6.30 20.92
CA LEU A 218 -3.96 6.90 20.11
C LEU A 218 -4.54 7.46 18.82
N ALA A 219 -4.10 8.64 18.44
CA ALA A 219 -4.38 9.25 17.15
C ALA A 219 -3.09 9.68 16.43
N ARG A 220 -3.12 9.63 15.13
CA ARG A 220 -2.07 10.16 14.27
C ARG A 220 -2.51 11.53 13.76
N PHE A 221 -1.64 12.52 13.96
CA PHE A 221 -1.83 13.86 13.46
C PHE A 221 -0.80 14.18 12.38
N TYR A 222 -1.18 15.07 11.49
CA TYR A 222 -0.34 15.57 10.42
C TYR A 222 -0.38 17.09 10.40
N LEU A 223 0.76 17.72 10.12
CA LEU A 223 0.86 19.14 9.86
C LEU A 223 1.66 19.37 8.58
N GLN A 224 1.13 20.16 7.66
CA GLN A 224 1.90 20.65 6.54
C GLN A 224 3.06 21.50 7.04
N VAL A 225 4.24 21.24 6.52
CA VAL A 225 5.47 21.99 6.80
C VAL A 225 6.18 22.32 5.48
N PRO A 226 7.05 23.34 5.44
CA PRO A 226 7.90 23.59 4.28
C PRO A 226 8.73 22.37 3.91
N PRO A 227 9.13 22.25 2.63
CA PRO A 227 10.09 21.22 2.23
C PRO A 227 11.36 21.33 3.06
N GLU A 228 11.92 20.17 3.43
CA GLU A 228 13.17 20.09 4.18
C GLU A 228 13.17 20.80 5.56
N ALA A 229 11.98 21.04 6.13
CA ALA A 229 11.87 21.55 7.50
C ALA A 229 12.66 20.67 8.47
N ASP A 230 13.36 21.32 9.40
CA ASP A 230 14.10 20.62 10.44
C ASP A 230 13.14 20.16 11.56
N LEU A 231 13.24 18.88 11.93
CA LEU A 231 12.42 18.31 13.00
C LEU A 231 12.72 18.98 14.35
N THR A 232 13.94 19.47 14.58
CA THR A 232 14.35 20.13 15.80
C THR A 232 13.64 21.45 16.05
N ASP A 233 13.10 22.09 15.00
CA ASP A 233 12.32 23.33 15.11
C ASP A 233 10.89 23.06 15.61
N TRP A 234 10.45 21.81 15.64
CA TRP A 234 9.11 21.41 16.00
C TRP A 234 9.02 20.87 17.42
N THR A 235 9.17 21.79 18.38
CA THR A 235 8.97 21.49 19.80
C THR A 235 7.53 21.09 20.12
N GLU A 236 7.32 20.29 21.18
CA GLU A 236 5.97 19.84 21.57
C GLU A 236 4.99 21.02 21.78
N PRO A 237 5.34 22.13 22.46
CA PRO A 237 4.46 23.29 22.56
C PRO A 237 4.04 23.85 21.20
N ARG A 238 4.96 23.99 20.27
CA ARG A 238 4.69 24.46 18.89
C ARG A 238 3.77 23.49 18.14
N ILE A 239 4.01 22.20 18.27
CA ILE A 239 3.13 21.17 17.67
C ILE A 239 1.71 21.29 18.19
N ARG A 240 1.53 21.40 19.50
CA ARG A 240 0.21 21.55 20.13
C ARG A 240 -0.51 22.82 19.69
N GLU A 241 0.21 23.94 19.64
CA GLU A 241 -0.32 25.21 19.16
C GLU A 241 -0.80 25.08 17.71
N GLN A 242 0.03 24.54 16.80
CA GLN A 242 -0.28 24.41 15.39
C GLN A 242 -1.40 23.40 15.11
N LEU A 243 -1.48 22.30 15.85
CA LEU A 243 -2.59 21.36 15.76
C LEU A 243 -3.89 22.00 16.24
N SER A 244 -3.88 22.68 17.37
CA SER A 244 -5.07 23.38 17.91
C SER A 244 -5.58 24.46 16.94
N LEU A 245 -4.67 25.28 16.40
CA LEU A 245 -4.97 26.34 15.45
C LEU A 245 -5.62 25.80 14.16
N ARG A 246 -4.96 24.83 13.53
CA ARG A 246 -5.36 24.39 12.17
C ARG A 246 -6.54 23.42 12.21
N LEU A 247 -6.61 22.50 13.18
CA LEU A 247 -7.72 21.54 13.31
C LEU A 247 -9.00 22.19 13.85
N ARG A 248 -8.91 23.41 14.41
CA ARG A 248 -10.04 24.11 15.05
C ARG A 248 -10.81 23.18 16.00
N LEU A 249 -10.07 22.59 16.94
CA LEU A 249 -10.67 21.70 17.95
C LEU A 249 -11.67 22.47 18.80
N GLU A 250 -12.85 21.88 18.98
CA GLU A 250 -13.97 22.43 19.75
C GLU A 250 -14.23 21.60 21.01
N ALA A 251 -15.11 22.09 21.87
CA ALA A 251 -15.57 21.32 23.02
C ALA A 251 -16.25 20.03 22.54
N GLY A 252 -15.72 18.89 22.97
CA GLY A 252 -16.18 17.56 22.52
C GLY A 252 -15.24 16.86 21.54
N ASP A 253 -14.33 17.57 20.90
CA ASP A 253 -13.26 16.93 20.14
C ASP A 253 -12.25 16.23 21.06
N PRO A 254 -11.51 15.21 20.56
CA PRO A 254 -10.46 14.55 21.32
C PRO A 254 -9.38 15.54 21.78
N VAL A 255 -9.03 15.50 23.05
CA VAL A 255 -7.95 16.30 23.62
C VAL A 255 -6.63 15.56 23.45
N LEU A 256 -5.62 16.29 22.94
CA LEU A 256 -4.28 15.79 22.74
C LEU A 256 -3.59 15.53 24.07
N GLY A 257 -3.31 14.28 24.40
CA GLY A 257 -2.53 13.83 25.54
C GLY A 257 -1.03 13.84 25.29
N ALA A 258 -0.29 12.86 25.82
CA ALA A 258 1.15 12.75 25.65
C ALA A 258 1.52 12.48 24.17
N VAL A 259 2.50 13.23 23.66
CA VAL A 259 3.10 12.97 22.35
C VAL A 259 4.09 11.82 22.49
N THR A 260 3.86 10.72 21.76
CA THR A 260 4.66 9.49 21.86
C THR A 260 5.67 9.34 20.72
N GLU A 261 5.41 9.96 19.56
CA GLU A 261 6.29 9.90 18.41
C GLU A 261 6.13 11.16 17.56
N VAL A 262 7.22 11.71 17.08
CA VAL A 262 7.24 12.78 16.08
C VAL A 262 8.18 12.37 14.96
N GLY A 263 7.76 12.59 13.71
CA GLY A 263 8.54 12.26 12.53
C GLY A 263 8.29 13.21 11.38
N MET A 264 9.10 13.08 10.34
CA MET A 264 8.97 13.86 9.10
C MET A 264 8.71 12.93 7.93
N LEU A 265 7.67 13.23 7.17
CA LEU A 265 7.29 12.51 5.97
C LEU A 265 7.55 13.40 4.75
N ARG A 266 8.58 13.04 3.99
CA ARG A 266 8.93 13.71 2.74
C ARG A 266 7.96 13.26 1.65
N LEU A 267 7.15 14.19 1.13
CA LEU A 267 6.11 13.84 0.17
C LEU A 267 6.69 13.69 -1.23
N ARG A 268 6.54 12.49 -1.75
CA ARG A 268 6.94 12.15 -3.12
C ARG A 268 6.02 11.12 -3.72
N GLY A 269 5.85 11.18 -5.02
CA GLY A 269 5.27 10.12 -5.83
C GLY A 269 6.34 9.52 -6.74
N ARG A 270 6.32 8.22 -6.96
CA ARG A 270 7.17 7.52 -7.91
C ARG A 270 6.40 6.37 -8.52
N VAL A 271 6.42 6.24 -9.84
CA VAL A 271 5.82 5.12 -10.57
C VAL A 271 6.86 4.58 -11.52
N ARG A 272 7.09 3.27 -11.52
CA ARG A 272 7.98 2.61 -12.49
C ARG A 272 7.26 2.43 -13.82
N GLU A 273 8.01 2.54 -14.90
CA GLU A 273 7.51 2.30 -16.25
C GLU A 273 7.15 0.83 -16.47
N HIS A 274 7.94 -0.07 -15.87
CA HIS A 274 7.69 -1.50 -15.88
C HIS A 274 7.73 -2.09 -14.46
N VAL A 275 6.82 -3.01 -14.19
CA VAL A 275 6.80 -3.81 -12.96
C VAL A 275 7.20 -5.27 -13.23
N ARG A 276 7.63 -5.54 -14.48
CA ARG A 276 8.12 -6.83 -14.93
C ARG A 276 9.37 -6.69 -15.79
N ALA A 277 10.32 -7.60 -15.60
CA ALA A 277 11.44 -7.84 -16.52
C ALA A 277 11.76 -9.34 -16.56
N GLY A 278 11.28 -10.02 -17.61
CA GLY A 278 11.38 -11.48 -17.70
C GLY A 278 10.70 -12.17 -16.51
N ARG A 279 11.50 -12.86 -15.68
CA ARG A 279 11.06 -13.60 -14.49
C ARG A 279 11.10 -12.77 -13.19
N LEU A 280 11.48 -11.50 -13.28
CA LEU A 280 11.46 -10.56 -12.18
C LEU A 280 10.17 -9.75 -12.20
N LEU A 281 9.52 -9.62 -11.05
CA LEU A 281 8.24 -8.95 -10.87
C LEU A 281 8.31 -8.02 -9.67
N LEU A 282 7.58 -6.92 -9.70
CA LEU A 282 7.54 -5.94 -8.61
C LEU A 282 6.10 -5.71 -8.15
N ALA A 283 5.94 -5.47 -6.84
CA ALA A 283 4.66 -5.10 -6.25
C ALA A 283 4.86 -4.13 -5.07
N GLY A 284 3.85 -3.31 -4.78
CA GLY A 284 3.88 -2.33 -3.71
C GLY A 284 4.93 -1.25 -3.92
N ASP A 285 5.58 -0.81 -2.81
CA ASP A 285 6.55 0.30 -2.86
C ASP A 285 7.78 0.02 -3.75
N ALA A 286 8.03 -1.22 -4.13
CA ALA A 286 9.05 -1.58 -5.13
C ALA A 286 8.65 -1.14 -6.54
N ALA A 287 7.36 -1.18 -6.85
CA ALA A 287 6.77 -0.78 -8.12
C ALA A 287 6.38 0.71 -8.14
N HIS A 288 5.79 1.19 -7.05
CA HIS A 288 5.28 2.56 -6.95
C HIS A 288 5.31 3.09 -5.51
N VAL A 289 5.68 4.34 -5.35
CA VAL A 289 5.60 5.06 -4.07
C VAL A 289 4.49 6.11 -4.19
N LEU A 290 3.50 6.02 -3.33
CA LEU A 290 2.39 6.96 -3.28
C LEU A 290 2.53 7.90 -2.08
N THR A 291 1.94 9.08 -2.21
CA THR A 291 1.77 9.95 -1.05
C THR A 291 0.76 9.34 -0.07
N PRO A 292 0.82 9.67 1.23
CA PRO A 292 -0.08 9.10 2.24
C PRO A 292 -1.52 9.61 2.13
N SER A 293 -1.78 10.59 1.26
CA SER A 293 -3.12 11.13 1.03
C SER A 293 -4.08 10.03 0.57
N GLY A 294 -5.20 9.89 1.26
CA GLY A 294 -6.19 8.85 0.96
C GLY A 294 -5.77 7.42 1.31
N ALA A 295 -4.62 7.22 1.97
CA ALA A 295 -4.14 5.91 2.44
C ALA A 295 -4.05 4.82 1.35
N LYS A 296 -3.57 5.18 0.15
CA LYS A 296 -3.59 4.30 -1.03
C LYS A 296 -2.45 3.28 -1.11
N GLY A 297 -1.29 3.54 -0.46
CA GLY A 297 -0.08 2.72 -0.65
C GLY A 297 -0.27 1.25 -0.29
N LEU A 298 -0.72 0.94 0.94
CA LEU A 298 -1.00 -0.44 1.36
C LEU A 298 -2.06 -1.10 0.48
N ASN A 299 -3.12 -0.36 0.16
CA ASN A 299 -4.26 -0.88 -0.56
C ASN A 299 -3.91 -1.21 -2.02
N LEU A 300 -3.12 -0.37 -2.69
CA LEU A 300 -2.61 -0.65 -4.02
C LEU A 300 -1.61 -1.82 -4.00
N ALA A 301 -0.75 -1.89 -2.98
CA ALA A 301 0.21 -2.98 -2.83
C ALA A 301 -0.47 -4.36 -2.69
N VAL A 302 -1.59 -4.43 -1.96
CA VAL A 302 -2.39 -5.67 -1.89
C VAL A 302 -3.11 -5.93 -3.22
N ALA A 303 -3.57 -4.90 -3.91
CA ALA A 303 -4.18 -5.06 -5.23
C ALA A 303 -3.16 -5.56 -6.28
N ASP A 304 -1.89 -5.14 -6.19
CA ASP A 304 -0.83 -5.67 -7.05
C ASP A 304 -0.66 -7.17 -6.87
N VAL A 305 -0.51 -7.59 -5.62
CA VAL A 305 -0.23 -9.01 -5.32
C VAL A 305 -1.45 -9.90 -5.48
N ALA A 306 -2.66 -9.37 -5.41
CA ALA A 306 -3.86 -10.08 -5.76
C ALA A 306 -3.88 -10.42 -7.27
N ASP A 307 -3.61 -9.43 -8.12
CA ASP A 307 -3.47 -9.61 -9.57
C ASP A 307 -2.29 -10.55 -9.92
N LEU A 308 -1.15 -10.38 -9.23
CA LEU A 308 0.03 -11.20 -9.46
C LEU A 308 -0.20 -12.66 -9.05
N ALA A 309 -0.87 -12.91 -7.93
CA ALA A 309 -1.21 -14.26 -7.49
C ALA A 309 -2.03 -15.00 -8.55
N ASP A 310 -3.09 -14.39 -9.06
CA ASP A 310 -3.92 -14.99 -10.11
C ASP A 310 -3.14 -15.21 -11.41
N THR A 311 -2.25 -14.27 -11.76
CA THR A 311 -1.40 -14.38 -12.94
C THR A 311 -0.43 -15.55 -12.80
N LEU A 312 0.29 -15.65 -11.68
CA LEU A 312 1.23 -16.76 -11.46
C LEU A 312 0.52 -18.11 -11.36
N LEU A 313 -0.65 -18.18 -10.72
CA LEU A 313 -1.44 -19.42 -10.65
C LEU A 313 -1.91 -19.89 -12.02
N ARG A 314 -2.22 -18.98 -12.95
CA ARG A 314 -2.49 -19.35 -14.37
C ARG A 314 -1.24 -19.87 -15.05
N CYS A 315 -0.12 -19.17 -14.94
CA CYS A 315 1.16 -19.62 -15.51
C CYS A 315 1.56 -21.03 -15.04
N HIS A 316 1.32 -21.34 -13.75
CA HIS A 316 1.64 -22.67 -13.19
C HIS A 316 0.70 -23.78 -13.66
N ARG A 317 -0.58 -23.49 -13.87
CA ARG A 317 -1.54 -24.47 -14.42
C ARG A 317 -1.24 -24.80 -15.87
N ASP A 318 -1.02 -23.79 -16.67
CA ASP A 318 -0.76 -23.95 -18.11
C ASP A 318 0.59 -24.64 -18.38
N GLY A 319 1.58 -24.46 -17.48
CA GLY A 319 2.88 -25.16 -17.52
C GLY A 319 2.85 -26.59 -17.00
N GLY A 320 1.84 -26.96 -16.22
CA GLY A 320 1.70 -28.31 -15.59
C GLY A 320 0.99 -29.35 -16.46
N GLU A 321 0.19 -28.96 -17.44
CA GLU A 321 -0.52 -29.91 -18.34
C GLU A 321 0.38 -30.55 -19.43
N GLY A 322 1.66 -30.17 -19.49
CA GLY A 322 2.66 -30.75 -20.40
C GLY A 322 3.46 -31.95 -19.89
N GLY A 323 3.16 -32.51 -18.70
CA GLY A 323 3.96 -33.56 -18.09
C GLY A 323 3.16 -34.65 -17.42
N GLU A 324 2.63 -35.59 -18.17
CA GLU A 324 2.47 -37.04 -17.96
C GLU A 324 1.30 -37.60 -18.79
N GLY A 325 1.59 -38.03 -20.00
CA GLY A 325 0.61 -38.79 -20.77
C GLY A 325 0.86 -38.77 -22.28
N GLY A 326 1.66 -39.69 -22.79
CA GLY A 326 1.63 -40.01 -24.23
C GLY A 326 2.94 -39.78 -24.94
N ARG A 327 3.76 -40.82 -25.02
CA ARG A 327 4.71 -41.03 -26.13
C ARG A 327 3.90 -41.20 -27.41
N ASP A 328 3.71 -40.12 -28.15
CA ASP A 328 3.62 -40.19 -29.62
C ASP A 328 4.02 -38.84 -30.22
N GLY A 329 4.87 -38.87 -31.23
CA GLY A 329 5.50 -37.71 -31.82
C GLY A 329 4.49 -36.78 -32.49
N GLY A 330 4.49 -35.54 -32.08
CA GLY A 330 3.75 -34.46 -32.70
C GLY A 330 4.13 -33.13 -32.08
N ASP A 331 4.61 -32.21 -32.88
CA ASP A 331 4.92 -30.81 -32.69
C ASP A 331 3.90 -30.10 -31.75
N GLY A 332 4.17 -30.07 -30.43
CA GLY A 332 3.25 -29.59 -29.39
C GLY A 332 3.97 -28.90 -28.21
N GLY A 333 4.88 -27.97 -28.44
CA GLY A 333 5.72 -27.37 -27.41
C GLY A 333 5.68 -25.83 -27.29
N GLU A 334 5.03 -25.09 -28.16
CA GLU A 334 5.07 -23.62 -28.18
C GLU A 334 3.84 -22.96 -27.51
N GLY A 335 2.65 -23.54 -27.61
CA GLY A 335 1.41 -22.89 -27.15
C GLY A 335 1.28 -22.64 -25.64
N GLY A 336 1.86 -23.48 -24.79
CA GLY A 336 1.77 -23.31 -23.33
C GLY A 336 2.75 -22.30 -22.74
N ARG A 337 3.87 -22.03 -23.42
CA ARG A 337 4.85 -21.01 -23.02
C ARG A 337 4.39 -19.60 -23.40
N ASP A 338 3.71 -19.44 -24.53
CA ASP A 338 3.17 -18.17 -24.99
C ASP A 338 2.06 -17.63 -24.07
N GLY A 339 1.16 -18.48 -23.57
CA GLY A 339 0.08 -18.05 -22.70
C GLY A 339 0.54 -17.51 -21.33
N GLY A 340 1.57 -18.09 -20.75
CA GLY A 340 2.15 -17.61 -19.50
C GLY A 340 2.89 -16.27 -19.66
N GLU A 341 3.62 -16.11 -20.75
CA GLU A 341 4.34 -14.88 -21.09
C GLU A 341 3.35 -13.72 -21.32
N GLU A 342 2.31 -13.95 -22.12
CA GLU A 342 1.24 -12.98 -22.36
C GLU A 342 0.52 -12.56 -21.08
N ALA A 343 0.24 -13.51 -20.16
CA ALA A 343 -0.39 -13.20 -18.88
C ALA A 343 0.48 -12.29 -18.00
N LEU A 344 1.80 -12.46 -18.02
CA LEU A 344 2.74 -11.61 -17.30
C LEU A 344 2.90 -10.23 -17.95
N GLU A 345 2.87 -10.11 -19.26
CA GLU A 345 2.84 -8.83 -19.98
C GLU A 345 1.56 -8.05 -19.66
N GLU A 346 0.44 -8.76 -19.62
CA GLU A 346 -0.84 -8.18 -19.24
C GLU A 346 -0.84 -7.69 -17.79
N TYR A 347 -0.18 -8.41 -16.87
CA TYR A 347 0.04 -7.96 -15.48
C TYR A 347 0.81 -6.64 -15.45
N ASP A 348 1.95 -6.53 -16.17
CA ASP A 348 2.76 -5.31 -16.25
C ASP A 348 1.91 -4.11 -16.68
N ARG A 349 1.18 -4.25 -17.77
CA ARG A 349 0.32 -3.21 -18.32
C ARG A 349 -0.81 -2.79 -17.35
N ARG A 350 -1.50 -3.76 -16.74
CA ARG A 350 -2.60 -3.47 -15.81
C ARG A 350 -2.09 -2.77 -14.55
N ARG A 351 -0.96 -3.21 -14.00
CA ARG A 351 -0.44 -2.62 -12.75
C ARG A 351 0.14 -1.24 -12.97
N HIS A 352 0.81 -1.01 -14.09
CA HIS A 352 1.24 0.33 -14.49
C HIS A 352 0.05 1.29 -14.60
N GLN A 353 -1.02 0.91 -15.28
CA GLN A 353 -2.25 1.72 -15.39
C GLN A 353 -2.89 1.98 -14.01
N ALA A 354 -2.99 0.96 -13.15
CA ALA A 354 -3.57 1.09 -11.82
C ALA A 354 -2.74 2.01 -10.91
N ALA A 355 -1.40 1.96 -11.03
CA ALA A 355 -0.51 2.85 -10.30
C ALA A 355 -0.76 4.32 -10.68
N TRP A 356 -0.85 4.64 -11.97
CA TRP A 356 -1.13 6.00 -12.44
C TRP A 356 -2.53 6.48 -12.06
N THR A 357 -3.56 5.62 -12.16
CA THR A 357 -4.92 5.96 -11.72
C THR A 357 -4.95 6.29 -10.23
N THR A 358 -4.23 5.52 -9.41
CA THR A 358 -4.18 5.73 -7.96
C THR A 358 -3.33 6.95 -7.61
N GLN A 359 -2.23 7.18 -8.34
CA GLN A 359 -1.40 8.37 -8.17
C GLN A 359 -2.16 9.65 -8.51
N GLU A 360 -2.96 9.64 -9.58
CA GLU A 360 -3.82 10.76 -9.97
C GLU A 360 -4.84 11.11 -8.88
N PHE A 361 -5.51 10.09 -8.31
CA PHE A 361 -6.41 10.31 -7.17
C PHE A 361 -5.69 10.90 -5.96
N SER A 362 -4.51 10.38 -5.63
CA SER A 362 -3.70 10.86 -4.50
C SER A 362 -3.23 12.30 -4.71
N ASP A 363 -2.85 12.65 -5.93
CA ASP A 363 -2.41 13.98 -6.33
C ASP A 363 -3.57 15.00 -6.24
N ARG A 364 -4.74 14.66 -6.77
CA ARG A 364 -5.96 15.50 -6.63
C ARG A 364 -6.35 15.73 -5.17
N LEU A 365 -6.22 14.71 -4.33
CA LEU A 365 -6.51 14.88 -2.91
C LEU A 365 -5.49 15.78 -2.24
N LEU A 366 -4.19 15.67 -2.58
CA LEU A 366 -3.17 16.60 -2.09
C LEU A 366 -3.45 18.03 -2.53
N ASP A 367 -3.80 18.27 -3.79
CA ASP A 367 -4.16 19.60 -4.30
C ASP A 367 -5.38 20.17 -3.60
N LEU A 368 -6.33 19.33 -3.20
CA LEU A 368 -7.47 19.77 -2.41
C LEU A 368 -7.04 20.20 -1.00
N LEU A 369 -6.11 19.46 -0.38
CA LEU A 369 -5.69 19.66 1.01
C LEU A 369 -4.70 20.83 1.18
N HIS A 370 -3.85 21.11 0.18
CA HIS A 370 -2.76 22.06 0.31
C HIS A 370 -3.00 23.32 -0.50
N LEU A 371 -2.80 24.47 0.14
CA LEU A 371 -2.76 25.74 -0.54
C LEU A 371 -1.36 26.00 -1.11
N PRO A 372 -1.25 26.53 -2.34
CA PRO A 372 0.00 27.07 -2.81
C PRO A 372 0.51 28.14 -1.83
N SER A 373 1.81 28.22 -1.67
CA SER A 373 2.42 29.36 -0.96
C SER A 373 2.16 30.62 -1.77
N GLY A 374 1.35 31.53 -1.25
CA GLY A 374 0.93 32.75 -1.93
C GLY A 374 0.62 33.88 -0.95
N ASP A 375 0.14 35.01 -1.47
CA ASP A 375 -0.34 36.09 -0.61
C ASP A 375 -1.66 35.73 0.09
N ALA A 376 -2.06 36.52 1.08
CA ALA A 376 -3.26 36.27 1.88
C ALA A 376 -4.56 36.31 1.04
N ALA A 377 -4.63 37.14 -0.01
CA ALA A 377 -5.80 37.24 -0.88
C ALA A 377 -5.96 35.99 -1.74
N GLU A 378 -4.88 35.49 -2.31
CA GLU A 378 -4.86 34.23 -3.08
C GLU A 378 -5.21 33.03 -2.18
N SER A 379 -4.68 33.00 -0.96
CA SER A 379 -5.02 31.98 0.03
C SER A 379 -6.50 32.00 0.41
N ALA A 380 -7.10 33.17 0.64
CA ALA A 380 -8.52 33.33 0.95
C ALA A 380 -9.43 32.89 -0.22
N PHE A 381 -9.08 33.24 -1.45
CA PHE A 381 -9.82 32.81 -2.64
C PHE A 381 -9.69 31.29 -2.85
N GLY A 382 -8.48 30.77 -2.70
CA GLY A 382 -8.19 29.33 -2.81
C GLY A 382 -8.95 28.48 -1.78
N LEU A 383 -9.10 28.94 -0.53
CA LEU A 383 -9.90 28.27 0.50
C LEU A 383 -11.38 28.24 0.15
N ARG A 384 -11.94 29.36 -0.41
CA ARG A 384 -13.34 29.40 -0.84
C ARG A 384 -13.61 28.41 -1.98
N LEU A 385 -12.73 28.33 -2.98
CA LEU A 385 -12.86 27.34 -4.06
C LEU A 385 -12.80 25.91 -3.54
N ARG A 386 -11.90 25.62 -2.60
CA ARG A 386 -11.79 24.28 -2.00
C ARG A 386 -13.01 23.93 -1.18
N ARG A 387 -13.53 24.88 -0.43
CA ARG A 387 -14.79 24.70 0.32
C ARG A 387 -15.93 24.28 -0.60
N GLU A 388 -16.11 24.96 -1.75
CA GLU A 388 -17.14 24.59 -2.74
C GLU A 388 -16.89 23.20 -3.34
N ARG A 389 -15.64 22.88 -3.69
CA ARG A 389 -15.28 21.51 -4.17
C ARG A 389 -15.62 20.45 -3.13
N ILE A 390 -15.28 20.67 -1.86
CA ILE A 390 -15.59 19.73 -0.77
C ILE A 390 -17.10 19.58 -0.62
N ALA A 391 -17.87 20.65 -0.71
CA ALA A 391 -19.33 20.60 -0.64
C ALA A 391 -19.92 19.77 -1.80
N HIS A 392 -19.39 19.89 -3.01
CA HIS A 392 -19.80 19.05 -4.14
C HIS A 392 -19.47 17.57 -3.93
N LEU A 393 -18.29 17.27 -3.36
CA LEU A 393 -17.91 15.88 -3.03
C LEU A 393 -18.78 15.27 -1.93
N ALA A 394 -19.35 16.09 -1.05
CA ALA A 394 -20.23 15.65 0.04
C ALA A 394 -21.68 15.44 -0.41
N ALA A 395 -22.07 16.04 -1.53
CA ALA A 395 -23.41 15.95 -2.07
C ALA A 395 -23.63 14.65 -2.86
N PRO A 396 -24.86 14.06 -2.84
CA PRO A 396 -25.23 13.00 -3.76
C PRO A 396 -25.08 13.46 -5.22
N GLY A 397 -24.42 12.65 -6.04
CA GLY A 397 -24.21 12.94 -7.46
C GLY A 397 -22.90 12.34 -7.98
N PRO A 398 -22.66 12.45 -9.30
CA PRO A 398 -21.54 11.76 -9.95
C PRO A 398 -20.16 12.05 -9.34
N GLU A 399 -19.88 13.30 -8.97
CA GLU A 399 -18.59 13.69 -8.39
C GLU A 399 -18.39 13.08 -6.99
N GLY A 400 -19.42 13.16 -6.12
CA GLY A 400 -19.39 12.57 -4.80
C GLY A 400 -19.28 11.04 -4.86
N GLU A 401 -20.02 10.40 -5.77
CA GLU A 401 -19.96 8.94 -5.95
C GLU A 401 -18.60 8.47 -6.47
N VAL A 402 -18.00 9.16 -7.46
CA VAL A 402 -16.67 8.84 -7.99
C VAL A 402 -15.61 9.01 -6.90
N PHE A 403 -15.67 10.12 -6.15
CA PHE A 403 -14.78 10.33 -5.02
C PHE A 403 -14.94 9.22 -3.98
N ALA A 404 -16.17 8.93 -3.55
CA ALA A 404 -16.48 7.95 -2.53
C ALA A 404 -16.00 6.54 -2.92
N ARG A 405 -16.21 6.12 -4.16
CA ARG A 405 -15.73 4.84 -4.70
C ARG A 405 -14.20 4.77 -4.69
N SER A 406 -13.56 5.83 -5.16
CA SER A 406 -12.09 5.90 -5.19
C SER A 406 -11.51 5.99 -3.79
N TYR A 407 -12.15 6.75 -2.88
CA TYR A 407 -11.70 6.94 -1.50
C TYR A 407 -11.90 5.67 -0.66
N GLY A 408 -13.11 5.10 -0.62
CA GLY A 408 -13.47 3.93 0.19
C GLY A 408 -13.04 2.58 -0.38
N GLY A 409 -12.55 2.56 -1.63
CA GLY A 409 -12.15 1.33 -2.30
C GLY A 409 -13.35 0.43 -2.64
N ALA A 410 -14.37 1.00 -3.27
CA ALA A 410 -15.53 0.24 -3.72
C ALA A 410 -15.19 -0.71 -4.87
N GLY A 411 -15.89 -1.84 -4.94
CA GLY A 411 -15.68 -2.88 -5.94
C GLY A 411 -14.83 -4.04 -5.42
N ARG A 412 -14.42 -4.92 -6.31
CA ARG A 412 -13.53 -6.05 -6.01
C ARG A 412 -12.13 -5.76 -6.52
N LEU A 413 -11.10 -6.38 -5.91
CA LEU A 413 -9.73 -6.35 -6.42
C LEU A 413 -9.60 -7.17 -7.70
N HIS A 414 -10.42 -8.24 -7.82
CA HIS A 414 -10.47 -9.15 -8.96
C HIS A 414 -11.88 -9.53 -9.35
N PRO A 415 -12.15 -9.92 -10.60
CA PRO A 415 -13.33 -10.75 -10.93
C PRO A 415 -13.26 -12.02 -10.04
N ALA A 416 -14.44 -12.56 -9.69
CA ALA A 416 -14.58 -13.64 -8.72
C ALA A 416 -13.53 -14.75 -8.90
N PRO A 417 -12.94 -15.30 -7.82
CA PRO A 417 -12.01 -16.40 -7.91
C PRO A 417 -12.66 -17.55 -8.68
N LEU A 418 -11.88 -18.19 -9.56
CA LEU A 418 -12.31 -19.44 -10.19
C LEU A 418 -12.58 -20.46 -9.07
N PRO A 419 -13.69 -21.22 -9.13
CA PRO A 419 -14.00 -22.19 -8.11
C PRO A 419 -12.81 -23.15 -7.96
N VAL A 420 -12.34 -23.30 -6.73
CA VAL A 420 -11.37 -24.32 -6.37
C VAL A 420 -12.06 -25.67 -6.57
N ALA A 421 -11.55 -26.49 -7.49
CA ALA A 421 -12.07 -27.82 -7.79
C ALA A 421 -11.73 -28.80 -6.66
#